data_5a54a3a71af552aa5b363722fd0a7b64
#
_entry.id   5a54a3a71af552aa5b363722fd0a7b64
#
_cell.length_a   1.000
_cell.length_b   1.000
_cell.length_c   1.000
_cell.angle_alpha   90.00
_cell.angle_beta   90.00
_cell.angle_gamma   90.00
#
_symmetry.space_group_name_H-M   'P 1'
#
loop_
_entity.id
_entity.type
_entity.pdbx_description
1 polymer ?
#
loop_
_entity_poly.entity_id
_entity_poly.type
_entity_poly.pdbx_seq_one_letter_code
_entity_poly.pdbx_strand_id
1 'polypeptide(L)'
;KSEDFLGKKTMFVFMPFPFSSVCDGEICELRDNIDAFKSADTDTVMITVAAGPTNRAWANHYNIEFPILADFWPHGEVSKQFGCFHDGVGISLRYTYITNEENVITEIIKSDEIGVERDFEAYKEKFSIS
;
A
#
# COMPACT_ATOMS: atom_id res chain seq x y z
N LYS A 1 -5.43 5.18 13.41
CA LYS A 1 -6.61 5.99 13.06
C LYS A 1 -6.25 7.01 11.98
N SER A 2 -7.24 7.46 11.22
CA SER A 2 -6.99 8.39 10.12
C SER A 2 -6.38 9.72 10.60
N GLU A 3 -6.74 10.20 11.76
CA GLU A 3 -6.18 11.43 12.32
C GLU A 3 -4.67 11.32 12.62
N ASP A 4 -4.14 10.11 12.77
CA ASP A 4 -2.71 9.89 12.98
C ASP A 4 -1.88 10.32 11.79
N PHE A 5 -2.50 10.46 10.62
CA PHE A 5 -1.83 10.82 9.37
C PHE A 5 -2.03 12.28 8.96
N LEU A 6 -2.78 13.05 9.76
CA LEU A 6 -2.94 14.49 9.52
C LEU A 6 -1.58 15.19 9.64
N GLY A 7 -1.35 16.16 8.78
CA GLY A 7 -0.11 16.92 8.75
C GLY A 7 1.00 16.26 7.94
N LYS A 8 0.73 15.12 7.32
CA LYS A 8 1.70 14.36 6.53
C LYS A 8 1.09 13.91 5.20
N LYS A 9 1.89 13.96 4.15
CA LYS A 9 1.55 13.28 2.91
C LYS A 9 1.78 11.80 3.13
N THR A 10 0.81 10.97 2.76
CA THR A 10 0.88 9.52 3.00
C THR A 10 0.48 8.75 1.75
N MET A 11 1.20 7.68 1.50
CA MET A 11 0.88 6.75 0.43
C MET A 11 0.35 5.47 1.07
N PHE A 12 -0.94 5.18 0.89
CA PHE A 12 -1.60 3.98 1.40
C PHE A 12 -1.61 2.92 0.29
N VAL A 13 -0.82 1.87 0.46
CA VAL A 13 -0.63 0.82 -0.54
C VAL A 13 -1.39 -0.42 -0.12
N PHE A 14 -2.49 -0.72 -0.79
CA PHE A 14 -3.27 -1.93 -0.54
C PHE A 14 -2.73 -3.09 -1.37
N MET A 15 -2.58 -4.25 -0.73
CA MET A 15 -2.05 -5.46 -1.36
C MET A 15 -2.99 -6.64 -1.13
N PRO A 16 -3.19 -7.51 -2.16
CA PRO A 16 -4.04 -8.69 -1.99
C PRO A 16 -3.51 -9.72 -0.99
N PHE A 17 -2.26 -10.18 -1.15
CA PHE A 17 -1.72 -11.27 -0.34
C PHE A 17 -0.23 -11.09 -0.04
N PRO A 18 0.19 -11.15 1.23
CA PRO A 18 1.61 -11.35 1.55
C PRO A 18 2.10 -12.67 0.96
N PHE A 19 3.37 -12.72 0.57
CA PHE A 19 4.06 -13.90 0.03
C PHE A 19 3.55 -14.41 -1.32
N SER A 20 2.64 -13.70 -2.01
CA SER A 20 2.33 -14.03 -3.41
C SER A 20 3.40 -13.41 -4.31
N SER A 21 3.72 -14.07 -5.45
CA SER A 21 4.83 -13.65 -6.31
C SER A 21 4.69 -12.20 -6.81
N VAL A 22 3.50 -11.78 -7.21
CA VAL A 22 3.27 -10.41 -7.70
C VAL A 22 3.37 -9.40 -6.57
N CYS A 23 2.79 -9.71 -5.40
CA CYS A 23 2.89 -8.84 -4.24
C CYS A 23 4.32 -8.74 -3.73
N ASP A 24 5.08 -9.84 -3.76
CA ASP A 24 6.49 -9.84 -3.38
C ASP A 24 7.30 -8.92 -4.30
N GLY A 25 7.03 -8.95 -5.60
CA GLY A 25 7.67 -8.05 -6.55
C GLY A 25 7.37 -6.59 -6.26
N GLU A 26 6.11 -6.26 -6.01
CA GLU A 26 5.69 -4.89 -5.72
C GLU A 26 6.31 -4.36 -4.42
N ILE A 27 6.31 -5.16 -3.34
CA ILE A 27 6.87 -4.71 -2.07
C ILE A 27 8.37 -4.47 -2.15
N CYS A 28 9.07 -5.30 -2.92
CA CYS A 28 10.51 -5.12 -3.13
C CYS A 28 10.81 -3.86 -3.92
N GLU A 29 10.02 -3.55 -4.95
CA GLU A 29 10.18 -2.30 -5.69
C GLU A 29 9.96 -1.07 -4.80
N LEU A 30 8.94 -1.10 -3.94
CA LEU A 30 8.67 -0.02 -3.01
C LEU A 30 9.81 0.12 -2.00
N ARG A 31 10.30 -1.01 -1.45
CA ARG A 31 11.43 -1.01 -0.53
C ARG A 31 12.66 -0.38 -1.15
N ASP A 32 12.98 -0.76 -2.38
CA ASP A 32 14.20 -0.32 -3.05
C ASP A 32 14.14 1.17 -3.43
N ASN A 33 12.95 1.76 -3.47
CA ASN A 33 12.75 3.17 -3.82
C ASN A 33 12.24 4.01 -2.65
N ILE A 34 12.27 3.48 -1.42
CA ILE A 34 11.68 4.15 -0.26
C ILE A 34 12.30 5.54 0.01
N ASP A 35 13.60 5.70 -0.27
CA ASP A 35 14.28 6.98 -0.06
C ASP A 35 13.74 8.08 -0.98
N ALA A 36 13.33 7.73 -2.19
CA ALA A 36 12.71 8.68 -3.13
C ALA A 36 11.37 9.19 -2.59
N PHE A 37 10.57 8.31 -1.99
CA PHE A 37 9.29 8.71 -1.38
C PHE A 37 9.52 9.60 -0.16
N LYS A 38 10.50 9.26 0.69
CA LYS A 38 10.86 10.08 1.85
C LYS A 38 11.37 11.45 1.42
N SER A 39 12.14 11.52 0.34
CA SER A 39 12.63 12.80 -0.20
C SER A 39 11.51 13.70 -0.71
N ALA A 40 10.37 13.12 -1.07
CA ALA A 40 9.16 13.85 -1.46
C ALA A 40 8.24 14.11 -0.24
N ASP A 41 8.74 13.96 0.99
CA ASP A 41 7.99 14.13 2.24
C ASP A 41 6.74 13.24 2.31
N THR A 42 6.80 12.04 1.73
CA THR A 42 5.68 11.12 1.69
C THR A 42 5.99 9.86 2.49
N ASP A 43 5.17 9.57 3.48
CA ASP A 43 5.25 8.34 4.26
C ASP A 43 4.55 7.21 3.51
N THR A 44 5.05 5.99 3.66
CA THR A 44 4.46 4.79 3.05
C THR A 44 3.82 3.93 4.13
N VAL A 45 2.57 3.56 3.93
CA VAL A 45 1.84 2.63 4.79
C VAL A 45 1.21 1.57 3.89
N MET A 46 1.51 0.30 4.15
CA MET A 46 0.92 -0.81 3.39
C MET A 46 -0.21 -1.42 4.19
N ILE A 47 -1.23 -1.92 3.51
CA ILE A 47 -2.41 -2.53 4.14
C ILE A 47 -2.75 -3.83 3.42
N THR A 48 -2.90 -4.91 4.20
CA THR A 48 -3.41 -6.19 3.68
C THR A 48 -4.51 -6.70 4.59
N VAL A 49 -5.34 -7.62 4.09
CA VAL A 49 -6.37 -8.28 4.91
C VAL A 49 -5.80 -9.44 5.72
N ALA A 50 -4.52 -9.75 5.58
CA ALA A 50 -3.87 -10.81 6.36
C ALA A 50 -3.71 -10.40 7.83
N ALA A 51 -3.55 -11.41 8.69
CA ALA A 51 -3.34 -11.19 10.12
C ALA A 51 -2.00 -10.48 10.37
N GLY A 52 -1.92 -9.77 11.50
CA GLY A 52 -0.71 -9.05 11.90
C GLY A 52 0.56 -9.89 11.90
N PRO A 53 0.55 -11.13 12.45
CA PRO A 53 1.74 -11.98 12.41
C PRO A 53 2.23 -12.30 11.00
N THR A 54 1.30 -12.52 10.06
CA THR A 54 1.64 -12.76 8.65
C THR A 54 2.31 -11.53 8.02
N ASN A 55 1.76 -10.36 8.27
CA ASN A 55 2.34 -9.10 7.78
C ASN A 55 3.73 -8.86 8.34
N ARG A 56 3.93 -9.14 9.63
CA ARG A 56 5.24 -9.01 10.28
C ARG A 56 6.27 -9.97 9.68
N ALA A 57 5.87 -11.22 9.46
CA ALA A 57 6.76 -12.21 8.84
C ALA A 57 7.16 -11.77 7.43
N TRP A 58 6.22 -11.24 6.68
CA TRP A 58 6.47 -10.75 5.32
C TRP A 58 7.43 -9.56 5.33
N ALA A 59 7.20 -8.59 6.22
CA ALA A 59 8.10 -7.44 6.39
C ALA A 59 9.52 -7.88 6.76
N ASN A 60 9.65 -8.82 7.68
CA ASN A 60 10.96 -9.32 8.11
C ASN A 60 11.68 -10.06 6.99
N HIS A 61 10.93 -10.83 6.20
CA HIS A 61 11.51 -11.61 5.10
C HIS A 61 12.17 -10.71 4.04
N TYR A 62 11.59 -9.56 3.77
CA TYR A 62 12.08 -8.62 2.74
C TYR A 62 12.73 -7.38 3.31
N ASN A 63 12.98 -7.32 4.63
CA ASN A 63 13.60 -6.17 5.30
C ASN A 63 12.83 -4.87 5.07
N ILE A 64 11.51 -4.92 5.24
CA ILE A 64 10.63 -3.77 5.06
C ILE A 64 10.61 -2.94 6.34
N GLU A 65 10.85 -1.65 6.22
CA GLU A 65 10.89 -0.73 7.37
C GLU A 65 9.61 0.09 7.53
N PHE A 66 8.81 0.23 6.48
CA PHE A 66 7.53 0.93 6.60
C PHE A 66 6.45 0.02 7.20
N PRO A 67 5.40 0.60 7.82
CA PRO A 67 4.36 -0.22 8.46
C PRO A 67 3.54 -1.02 7.45
N ILE A 68 3.19 -2.25 7.82
CA ILE A 68 2.22 -3.06 7.10
C ILE A 68 1.08 -3.34 8.07
N LEU A 69 -0.05 -2.68 7.87
CA LEU A 69 -1.21 -2.77 8.75
C LEU A 69 -2.12 -3.91 8.36
N ALA A 70 -2.76 -4.52 9.35
CA ALA A 70 -3.66 -5.65 9.13
C ALA A 70 -5.11 -5.18 9.08
N ASP A 71 -5.77 -5.33 7.92
CA ASP A 71 -7.19 -5.11 7.74
C ASP A 71 -7.93 -6.44 7.93
N PHE A 72 -7.56 -7.14 9.01
CA PHE A 72 -7.98 -8.50 9.28
C PHE A 72 -9.37 -8.57 9.90
N TRP A 73 -9.67 -7.66 10.84
CA TRP A 73 -10.95 -7.69 11.54
C TRP A 73 -11.42 -6.30 11.94
N PRO A 74 -12.66 -5.89 11.61
CA PRO A 74 -13.57 -6.62 10.71
C PRO A 74 -12.95 -6.78 9.33
N HIS A 75 -13.05 -7.97 8.76
CA HIS A 75 -12.31 -8.35 7.57
C HIS A 75 -12.58 -7.41 6.39
N GLY A 76 -11.53 -6.75 5.92
CA GLY A 76 -11.61 -5.86 4.77
C GLY A 76 -12.31 -4.53 5.04
N GLU A 77 -12.56 -4.17 6.30
CA GLU A 77 -13.30 -2.95 6.64
C GLU A 77 -12.62 -1.69 6.10
N VAL A 78 -11.31 -1.57 6.26
CA VAL A 78 -10.57 -0.40 5.78
C VAL A 78 -10.56 -0.38 4.25
N SER A 79 -10.35 -1.55 3.62
CA SER A 79 -10.39 -1.67 2.17
C SER A 79 -11.76 -1.25 1.61
N LYS A 80 -12.84 -1.61 2.29
CA LYS A 80 -14.20 -1.20 1.91
C LYS A 80 -14.37 0.30 2.01
N GLN A 81 -13.86 0.92 3.08
CA GLN A 81 -13.94 2.37 3.26
C GLN A 81 -13.20 3.12 2.17
N PHE A 82 -12.08 2.59 1.70
CA PHE A 82 -11.33 3.18 0.58
C PHE A 82 -11.91 2.83 -0.79
N GLY A 83 -12.83 1.86 -0.86
CA GLY A 83 -13.43 1.43 -2.14
C GLY A 83 -12.57 0.44 -2.91
N CYS A 84 -11.68 -0.29 -2.25
CA CYS A 84 -10.76 -1.24 -2.92
C CYS A 84 -10.86 -2.68 -2.38
N PHE A 85 -12.03 -3.07 -1.88
CA PHE A 85 -12.25 -4.44 -1.42
C PHE A 85 -12.89 -5.31 -2.50
N HIS A 86 -12.33 -6.48 -2.75
CA HIS A 86 -12.87 -7.44 -3.71
C HIS A 86 -13.76 -8.45 -2.98
N ASP A 87 -15.07 -8.28 -3.06
CA ASP A 87 -16.04 -9.12 -2.34
C ASP A 87 -15.97 -10.61 -2.74
N GLY A 88 -15.71 -10.87 -4.02
CA GLY A 88 -15.72 -12.25 -4.53
C GLY A 88 -14.57 -13.10 -3.99
N VAL A 89 -13.45 -12.49 -3.64
CA VAL A 89 -12.25 -13.19 -3.14
C VAL A 89 -11.96 -12.85 -1.68
N GLY A 90 -12.47 -11.73 -1.19
CA GLY A 90 -12.27 -11.32 0.20
C GLY A 90 -10.89 -10.71 0.45
N ILE A 91 -10.36 -9.98 -0.50
CA ILE A 91 -9.03 -9.36 -0.42
C ILE A 91 -9.07 -7.91 -0.86
N SER A 92 -7.99 -7.18 -0.57
CA SER A 92 -7.80 -5.83 -1.09
C SER A 92 -7.39 -5.90 -2.56
N LEU A 93 -7.84 -4.93 -3.35
CA LEU A 93 -7.35 -4.74 -4.72
C LEU A 93 -5.98 -4.05 -4.68
N ARG A 94 -5.25 -4.09 -5.79
CA ARG A 94 -3.94 -3.42 -5.91
C ARG A 94 -4.14 -1.94 -6.17
N TYR A 95 -4.49 -1.21 -5.14
CA TYR A 95 -4.74 0.23 -5.21
C TYR A 95 -3.81 0.97 -4.27
N THR A 96 -3.27 2.09 -4.74
CA THR A 96 -2.49 3.01 -3.92
C THR A 96 -3.18 4.36 -3.92
N TYR A 97 -3.42 4.89 -2.73
CA TYR A 97 -4.02 6.21 -2.53
C TYR A 97 -2.98 7.13 -1.92
N ILE A 98 -2.75 8.27 -2.55
CA ILE A 98 -1.81 9.26 -2.04
C ILE A 98 -2.64 10.42 -1.48
N THR A 99 -2.39 10.77 -0.21
CA THR A 99 -3.11 11.83 0.48
C THR A 99 -2.18 13.01 0.76
N ASN A 100 -2.78 14.20 0.88
CA ASN A 100 -2.08 15.40 1.30
C ASN A 100 -2.10 15.54 2.83
N GLU A 101 -1.64 16.69 3.35
CA GLU A 101 -1.55 16.93 4.78
C GLU A 101 -2.93 17.02 5.48
N GLU A 102 -4.00 17.23 4.73
CA GLU A 102 -5.38 17.26 5.24
C GLU A 102 -6.10 15.93 5.09
N ASN A 103 -5.38 14.83 4.78
CA ASN A 103 -5.96 13.50 4.52
C ASN A 103 -6.88 13.44 3.29
N VAL A 104 -6.71 14.34 2.34
CA VAL A 104 -7.47 14.31 1.09
C VAL A 104 -6.71 13.51 0.05
N ILE A 105 -7.40 12.55 -0.59
CA ILE A 105 -6.80 11.75 -1.66
C ILE A 105 -6.58 12.64 -2.88
N THR A 106 -5.32 12.76 -3.29
CA THR A 106 -4.91 13.59 -4.44
C THR A 106 -4.54 12.77 -5.66
N GLU A 107 -4.23 11.48 -5.50
CA GLU A 107 -3.79 10.60 -6.57
C GLU A 107 -4.18 9.18 -6.26
N ILE A 108 -4.53 8.41 -7.30
CA ILE A 108 -4.79 6.97 -7.18
C ILE A 108 -3.95 6.24 -8.23
N ILE A 109 -3.12 5.30 -7.79
CA ILE A 109 -2.36 4.41 -8.68
C ILE A 109 -2.92 3.01 -8.48
N LYS A 110 -3.38 2.38 -9.55
CA LYS A 110 -4.07 1.09 -9.43
C LYS A 110 -3.73 0.15 -10.57
N SER A 111 -3.88 -1.16 -10.31
CA SER A 111 -3.97 -2.19 -11.34
C SER A 111 -5.42 -2.64 -11.41
N ASP A 112 -5.93 -2.83 -12.62
CA ASP A 112 -7.30 -3.29 -12.83
C ASP A 112 -7.47 -4.79 -12.59
N GLU A 113 -6.37 -5.54 -12.47
CA GLU A 113 -6.38 -6.98 -12.27
C GLU A 113 -5.58 -7.39 -11.03
N ILE A 114 -6.11 -8.32 -10.24
CA ILE A 114 -5.47 -8.80 -9.02
C ILE A 114 -4.12 -9.43 -9.29
N GLY A 115 -4.00 -10.19 -10.38
CA GLY A 115 -2.78 -10.90 -10.75
C GLY A 115 -1.75 -10.08 -11.49
N VAL A 116 -1.99 -8.80 -11.71
CA VAL A 116 -1.11 -7.90 -12.45
C VAL A 116 -0.66 -6.77 -11.53
N GLU A 117 0.66 -6.58 -11.41
CA GLU A 117 1.21 -5.51 -10.58
C GLU A 117 0.84 -4.12 -11.12
N ARG A 118 0.88 -3.12 -10.25
CA ARG A 118 0.72 -1.71 -10.66
C ARG A 118 1.89 -1.34 -11.56
N ASP A 119 1.63 -0.42 -12.51
CA ASP A 119 2.71 0.12 -13.33
C ASP A 119 3.59 1.04 -12.48
N PHE A 120 4.83 0.63 -12.23
CA PHE A 120 5.75 1.42 -11.41
C PHE A 120 6.10 2.76 -12.04
N GLU A 121 5.94 2.91 -13.36
CA GLU A 121 6.14 4.20 -14.04
C GLU A 121 5.21 5.28 -13.47
N ALA A 122 4.00 4.91 -13.01
CA ALA A 122 3.09 5.87 -12.39
C ALA A 122 3.69 6.46 -11.10
N TYR A 123 4.39 5.64 -10.31
CA TYR A 123 5.11 6.14 -9.13
C TYR A 123 6.28 7.03 -9.52
N LYS A 124 7.02 6.64 -10.57
CA LYS A 124 8.16 7.42 -11.06
C LYS A 124 7.72 8.80 -11.51
N GLU A 125 6.62 8.89 -12.24
CA GLU A 125 6.07 10.18 -12.69
C GLU A 125 5.65 11.03 -11.49
N LYS A 126 4.91 10.45 -10.55
CA LYS A 126 4.40 11.17 -9.38
C LYS A 126 5.51 11.71 -8.49
N PHE A 127 6.59 10.94 -8.30
CA PHE A 127 7.67 11.28 -7.38
C PHE A 127 8.96 11.69 -8.08
N SER A 128 8.93 11.87 -9.40
CA SER A 128 10.08 12.28 -10.21
C SER A 128 11.30 11.36 -10.02
N ILE A 129 11.07 10.07 -9.98
CA ILE A 129 12.11 9.05 -9.88
C ILE A 129 12.62 8.73 -11.28
N SER A 130 13.93 8.70 -11.44
CA SER A 130 14.57 8.37 -12.71
C SER A 130 14.86 6.87 -12.85
#